data_9955296b3e22740a13fc705918bd999f
#
_entry.id   9955296b3e22740a13fc705918bd999f
#
_cell.length_a   1.000
_cell.length_b   1.000
_cell.length_c   1.000
_cell.angle_alpha   90.00
_cell.angle_beta   90.00
_cell.angle_gamma   90.00
#
_symmetry.space_group_name_H-M   'P 1'
#
loop_
_entity.id
_entity.type
_entity.pdbx_description
1 polymer ?
#
loop_
_entity_poly.entity_id
_entity_poly.type
_entity_poly.pdbx_seq_one_letter_code
_entity_poly.pdbx_strand_id
1 'polypeptide(L)'
;RERLQDFYQLLQMINHSTFTPLNDSDLDSSEAIAVQKYAHFIAQVQALAGQKNLLSKYQDPINKHLIEWVAKQVFGLPVDVTAAASPKASISTLKPTADDSENSTHKPAKNTVNFRIALQRTTLALNQLDRLFVSTLDSLCQKWLREYSSETGFSAEVQISNDVSSIIKGMIHDQIRAFMAQVNANMPELYPMMFDNNVFLPVDDYYEAVNRALNFYTAEIDLVELQEFDIPAITDNMHAIANYQNPEFETFFDKGVRKKKGFNGRNKLAKNFDEIKNLQDYLKDTDIAKILDVSKVAKIDKLFEAFNDLYQNDIGFDDNVNDREHFKSFEIVNNIWLLIQQQQQLQDYFNDVNYYFTQFISRYVRTHLPKRLESQRLTTFALQLARLNDALSGKKGQSLARYIRHQYPIALIDESQDINTEQALLIQRVYLQDFESDTADKAEKSKAKKYHTPSQFLLLVGDPKQAIYGFRGGDVQNYTTLKKLFPEQPKSLNQNHRSSAALIDSLNHWYGVGEQDIDPNEANQLPNVNQQPYFMGREIYY
;
A
#
# COMPACT_ATOMS: atom_id res chain seq x y z
N ARG A 1 -21.45 2.62 -23.50
CA ARG A 1 -21.82 3.01 -24.88
C ARG A 1 -23.31 2.83 -25.13
N GLU A 2 -23.86 1.64 -24.95
CA GLU A 2 -25.30 1.35 -25.14
C GLU A 2 -26.21 2.30 -24.40
N ARG A 3 -26.00 2.49 -23.08
CA ARG A 3 -26.83 3.38 -22.26
C ARG A 3 -26.79 4.83 -22.69
N LEU A 4 -25.63 5.31 -23.16
CA LEU A 4 -25.52 6.65 -23.70
C LEU A 4 -26.23 6.77 -25.05
N GLN A 5 -26.21 5.71 -25.88
CA GLN A 5 -26.97 5.64 -27.11
C GLN A 5 -28.47 5.61 -26.84
N ASP A 6 -28.93 4.85 -25.86
CA ASP A 6 -30.33 4.81 -25.45
C ASP A 6 -30.82 6.17 -24.96
N PHE A 7 -30.01 6.82 -24.14
CA PHE A 7 -30.30 8.18 -23.67
C PHE A 7 -30.33 9.19 -24.83
N TYR A 8 -29.39 9.09 -25.77
CA TYR A 8 -29.38 9.94 -26.96
C TYR A 8 -30.64 9.76 -27.81
N GLN A 9 -31.10 8.51 -28.03
CA GLN A 9 -32.34 8.22 -28.71
C GLN A 9 -33.57 8.85 -28.00
N LEU A 10 -33.62 8.76 -26.70
CA LEU A 10 -34.68 9.38 -25.89
C LEU A 10 -34.64 10.92 -26.00
N LEU A 11 -33.45 11.53 -25.96
CA LEU A 11 -33.30 12.97 -26.16
C LEU A 11 -33.70 13.41 -27.58
N GLN A 12 -33.35 12.64 -28.63
CA GLN A 12 -33.80 12.93 -29.97
C GLN A 12 -35.33 12.85 -30.08
N MET A 13 -35.94 11.84 -29.49
CA MET A 13 -37.39 11.69 -29.44
C MET A 13 -38.05 12.91 -28.78
N ILE A 14 -37.52 13.38 -27.67
CA ILE A 14 -38.02 14.59 -26.96
C ILE A 14 -37.84 15.83 -27.87
N ASN A 15 -36.70 15.95 -28.56
CA ASN A 15 -36.43 17.10 -29.44
C ASN A 15 -37.39 17.20 -30.65
N HIS A 16 -37.81 16.06 -31.16
CA HIS A 16 -38.73 16.02 -32.34
C HIS A 16 -40.22 16.07 -31.97
N SER A 17 -40.52 16.15 -30.69
CA SER A 17 -41.89 16.15 -30.18
C SER A 17 -42.24 17.55 -29.70
N THR A 18 -43.43 18.01 -30.04
CA THR A 18 -44.01 19.23 -29.45
C THR A 18 -44.57 18.89 -28.07
N PHE A 19 -43.87 19.33 -27.04
CA PHE A 19 -44.41 19.26 -25.68
C PHE A 19 -45.40 20.41 -25.51
N THR A 20 -46.65 20.08 -25.19
CA THR A 20 -47.67 21.09 -24.82
C THR A 20 -47.43 21.50 -23.36
N PRO A 21 -47.08 22.77 -23.09
CA PRO A 21 -46.98 23.25 -21.72
C PRO A 21 -48.37 23.29 -21.09
N LEU A 22 -48.49 22.96 -19.81
CA LEU A 22 -49.65 23.27 -19.01
C LEU A 22 -49.76 24.79 -18.87
N ASN A 23 -50.97 25.34 -19.09
CA ASN A 23 -51.23 26.77 -18.91
C ASN A 23 -51.25 27.10 -17.41
N ASP A 24 -50.62 28.21 -17.02
CA ASP A 24 -50.55 28.65 -15.64
C ASP A 24 -51.92 29.03 -15.05
N SER A 25 -52.95 29.20 -15.91
CA SER A 25 -54.33 29.50 -15.51
C SER A 25 -55.08 28.35 -14.81
N ASP A 26 -54.54 27.12 -14.90
CA ASP A 26 -55.26 25.92 -14.42
C ASP A 26 -54.71 25.41 -13.07
N LEU A 27 -53.91 26.23 -12.35
CA LEU A 27 -53.09 25.75 -11.23
C LEU A 27 -53.24 26.62 -9.98
N ASP A 28 -53.56 26.00 -8.84
CA ASP A 28 -54.00 26.69 -7.60
C ASP A 28 -52.86 27.18 -6.65
N SER A 29 -51.60 26.84 -6.85
CA SER A 29 -50.49 27.35 -6.03
C SER A 29 -49.10 27.15 -6.70
N SER A 30 -48.10 28.00 -6.34
CA SER A 30 -46.79 28.02 -7.01
C SER A 30 -45.97 26.73 -6.86
N GLU A 31 -46.11 26.00 -5.80
CA GLU A 31 -45.42 24.70 -5.57
C GLU A 31 -46.14 23.53 -6.28
N ALA A 32 -47.47 23.54 -6.28
CA ALA A 32 -48.28 22.57 -7.00
C ALA A 32 -48.08 22.70 -8.52
N ILE A 33 -47.92 23.90 -9.03
CA ILE A 33 -47.67 24.22 -10.45
C ILE A 33 -46.42 23.51 -10.95
N ALA A 34 -45.32 23.58 -10.20
CA ALA A 34 -44.05 22.99 -10.61
C ALA A 34 -44.11 21.46 -10.62
N VAL A 35 -44.77 20.86 -9.64
CA VAL A 35 -44.97 19.41 -9.54
C VAL A 35 -45.85 18.89 -10.67
N GLN A 36 -46.92 19.59 -11.00
CA GLN A 36 -47.85 19.22 -12.07
C GLN A 36 -47.18 19.37 -13.46
N LYS A 37 -46.40 20.42 -13.70
CA LYS A 37 -45.62 20.58 -14.93
C LYS A 37 -44.60 19.46 -15.11
N TYR A 38 -43.92 19.05 -14.02
CA TYR A 38 -43.00 17.92 -14.04
C TYR A 38 -43.71 16.61 -14.36
N ALA A 39 -44.80 16.30 -13.66
CA ALA A 39 -45.59 15.09 -13.88
C ALA A 39 -46.14 15.02 -15.32
N HIS A 40 -46.61 16.13 -15.85
CA HIS A 40 -47.06 16.25 -17.24
C HIS A 40 -45.96 15.99 -18.26
N PHE A 41 -44.75 16.58 -18.05
CA PHE A 41 -43.59 16.32 -18.89
C PHE A 41 -43.20 14.84 -18.89
N ILE A 42 -43.10 14.22 -17.71
CA ILE A 42 -42.80 12.80 -17.59
C ILE A 42 -43.84 11.91 -18.25
N ALA A 43 -45.12 12.22 -18.09
CA ALA A 43 -46.20 11.49 -18.76
C ALA A 43 -46.10 11.57 -20.29
N GLN A 44 -45.75 12.72 -20.84
CA GLN A 44 -45.54 12.89 -22.29
C GLN A 44 -44.32 12.09 -22.76
N VAL A 45 -43.22 12.10 -22.01
CA VAL A 45 -42.03 11.27 -22.32
C VAL A 45 -42.37 9.79 -22.30
N GLN A 46 -43.16 9.33 -21.32
CA GLN A 46 -43.62 7.93 -21.24
C GLN A 46 -44.49 7.55 -22.43
N ALA A 47 -45.45 8.41 -22.79
CA ALA A 47 -46.33 8.19 -23.92
C ALA A 47 -45.53 8.10 -25.26
N LEU A 48 -44.58 8.99 -25.43
CA LEU A 48 -43.69 8.97 -26.62
C LEU A 48 -42.81 7.73 -26.66
N ALA A 49 -42.25 7.33 -25.52
CA ALA A 49 -41.42 6.11 -25.41
C ALA A 49 -42.27 4.86 -25.73
N GLY A 50 -43.53 4.82 -25.31
CA GLY A 50 -44.46 3.75 -25.65
C GLY A 50 -44.80 3.69 -27.11
N GLN A 51 -45.06 4.84 -27.75
CA GLN A 51 -45.36 4.93 -29.19
C GLN A 51 -44.19 4.47 -30.05
N LYS A 52 -42.96 4.67 -29.61
CA LYS A 52 -41.74 4.29 -30.35
C LYS A 52 -41.09 2.98 -29.87
N ASN A 53 -41.81 2.19 -29.06
CA ASN A 53 -41.30 0.94 -28.47
C ASN A 53 -40.03 1.12 -27.62
N LEU A 54 -39.84 2.30 -27.04
CA LEU A 54 -38.66 2.63 -26.21
C LEU A 54 -38.99 2.64 -24.70
N LEU A 55 -40.16 2.11 -24.32
CA LEU A 55 -40.66 2.18 -22.92
C LEU A 55 -39.71 1.47 -21.94
N SER A 56 -39.17 0.31 -22.31
CA SER A 56 -38.17 -0.42 -21.51
C SER A 56 -36.90 0.39 -21.27
N LYS A 57 -36.44 1.11 -22.30
CA LYS A 57 -35.26 2.00 -22.21
C LYS A 57 -35.54 3.22 -21.34
N TYR A 58 -36.74 3.75 -21.36
CA TYR A 58 -37.18 4.83 -20.48
C TYR A 58 -37.22 4.37 -19.02
N GLN A 59 -37.71 3.16 -18.76
CA GLN A 59 -37.81 2.58 -17.41
C GLN A 59 -36.48 2.14 -16.83
N ASP A 60 -35.41 2.05 -17.65
CA ASP A 60 -34.06 1.83 -17.14
C ASP A 60 -33.71 2.91 -16.11
N PRO A 61 -33.29 2.55 -14.87
CA PRO A 61 -33.06 3.51 -13.80
C PRO A 61 -32.11 4.64 -14.17
N ILE A 62 -31.05 4.35 -14.95
CA ILE A 62 -30.06 5.37 -15.35
C ILE A 62 -30.68 6.33 -16.36
N ASN A 63 -31.37 5.82 -17.36
CA ASN A 63 -32.02 6.66 -18.37
C ASN A 63 -33.14 7.50 -17.76
N LYS A 64 -33.89 6.93 -16.80
CA LYS A 64 -34.89 7.66 -16.04
C LYS A 64 -34.26 8.83 -15.28
N HIS A 65 -33.21 8.61 -14.52
CA HIS A 65 -32.48 9.68 -13.81
C HIS A 65 -31.93 10.75 -14.76
N LEU A 66 -31.41 10.37 -15.91
CA LEU A 66 -30.92 11.32 -16.89
C LEU A 66 -32.06 12.18 -17.48
N ILE A 67 -33.23 11.59 -17.74
CA ILE A 67 -34.42 12.33 -18.19
C ILE A 67 -34.93 13.27 -17.09
N GLU A 68 -34.95 12.84 -15.85
CA GLU A 68 -35.30 13.67 -14.69
C GLU A 68 -34.30 14.84 -14.55
N TRP A 69 -33.01 14.59 -14.73
CA TRP A 69 -32.00 15.62 -14.75
C TRP A 69 -32.22 16.64 -15.89
N VAL A 70 -32.53 16.15 -17.11
CA VAL A 70 -32.88 17.01 -18.25
C VAL A 70 -34.12 17.85 -17.93
N ALA A 71 -35.14 17.28 -17.34
CA ALA A 71 -36.35 18.00 -16.91
C ALA A 71 -35.98 19.18 -15.97
N LYS A 72 -35.12 18.93 -15.00
CA LYS A 72 -34.62 19.96 -14.07
C LYS A 72 -33.77 21.03 -14.74
N GLN A 73 -32.72 20.62 -15.44
CA GLN A 73 -31.71 21.55 -15.93
C GLN A 73 -32.14 22.28 -17.21
N VAL A 74 -32.92 21.61 -18.05
CA VAL A 74 -33.32 22.15 -19.35
C VAL A 74 -34.66 22.84 -19.32
N PHE A 75 -35.62 22.27 -18.58
CA PHE A 75 -37.00 22.80 -18.52
C PHE A 75 -37.30 23.55 -17.22
N GLY A 76 -36.33 23.62 -16.27
CA GLY A 76 -36.50 24.32 -14.98
C GLY A 76 -37.55 23.65 -14.04
N LEU A 77 -37.80 22.35 -14.24
CA LEU A 77 -38.77 21.62 -13.44
C LEU A 77 -38.15 21.13 -12.13
N PRO A 78 -38.82 21.19 -10.99
CA PRO A 78 -38.30 20.75 -9.70
C PRO A 78 -38.15 19.21 -9.65
N VAL A 79 -37.09 18.71 -8.97
CA VAL A 79 -36.78 17.28 -8.88
C VAL A 79 -37.09 16.68 -7.50
N ASP A 80 -37.48 17.48 -6.50
CA ASP A 80 -37.77 16.98 -5.15
C ASP A 80 -39.20 16.37 -5.04
N VAL A 81 -39.56 15.46 -5.97
CA VAL A 81 -40.85 14.78 -5.95
C VAL A 81 -40.73 13.30 -5.61
N THR A 82 -39.67 12.86 -4.97
CA THR A 82 -39.51 11.45 -4.55
C THR A 82 -40.42 11.04 -3.39
N ALA A 83 -41.13 11.98 -2.75
CA ALA A 83 -42.01 11.68 -1.60
C ALA A 83 -43.52 11.63 -1.93
N ALA A 84 -43.96 12.01 -3.13
CA ALA A 84 -45.40 12.21 -3.39
C ALA A 84 -46.03 11.39 -4.53
N ALA A 85 -45.28 10.57 -5.24
CA ALA A 85 -45.84 9.80 -6.37
C ALA A 85 -45.98 8.32 -6.07
N SER A 86 -46.94 7.94 -5.21
CA SER A 86 -47.55 6.61 -5.29
C SER A 86 -48.42 6.53 -6.56
N PRO A 87 -48.33 5.48 -7.40
CA PRO A 87 -49.04 5.41 -8.68
C PRO A 87 -50.50 4.97 -8.48
N LYS A 88 -51.32 5.78 -7.83
CA LYS A 88 -52.75 5.60 -7.72
C LYS A 88 -53.53 6.91 -8.00
N ALA A 89 -53.17 7.60 -9.07
CA ALA A 89 -54.05 8.62 -9.64
C ALA A 89 -54.53 8.11 -11.00
N SER A 90 -55.77 7.72 -11.04
CA SER A 90 -56.49 7.28 -12.23
C SER A 90 -56.45 8.33 -13.33
N ILE A 91 -55.87 7.93 -14.46
CA ILE A 91 -55.89 8.68 -15.71
C ILE A 91 -57.36 8.73 -16.20
N SER A 92 -58.03 9.85 -15.97
CA SER A 92 -59.25 10.17 -16.71
C SER A 92 -58.85 10.63 -18.10
N THR A 93 -59.35 9.92 -19.09
CA THR A 93 -59.27 10.15 -20.52
C THR A 93 -59.59 11.58 -20.90
N LEU A 94 -58.60 12.35 -21.36
CA LEU A 94 -58.78 13.58 -22.10
C LEU A 94 -58.77 13.27 -23.60
N LYS A 95 -59.91 13.45 -24.23
CA LYS A 95 -60.06 13.43 -25.70
C LYS A 95 -59.36 14.65 -26.30
N PRO A 96 -58.73 14.55 -27.48
CA PRO A 96 -58.22 15.70 -28.18
C PRO A 96 -59.38 16.47 -28.84
N THR A 97 -59.52 17.73 -28.52
CA THR A 97 -60.31 18.69 -29.30
C THR A 97 -59.37 19.35 -30.30
N ALA A 98 -59.73 19.16 -31.58
CA ALA A 98 -59.19 19.95 -32.67
C ALA A 98 -59.95 21.31 -32.62
N ASP A 99 -59.23 22.39 -32.66
CA ASP A 99 -59.41 23.53 -33.56
C ASP A 99 -58.59 24.78 -33.17
N ASP A 100 -58.26 25.49 -34.23
CA ASP A 100 -57.98 26.91 -34.42
C ASP A 100 -56.56 27.45 -34.23
N SER A 101 -55.93 27.59 -35.41
CA SER A 101 -55.51 28.80 -36.12
C SER A 101 -54.62 29.85 -35.46
N GLU A 102 -53.48 29.98 -36.09
CA GLU A 102 -52.77 31.20 -36.54
C GLU A 102 -52.23 32.22 -35.54
N ASN A 103 -50.94 32.48 -35.77
CA ASN A 103 -50.20 33.70 -35.50
C ASN A 103 -49.85 34.06 -34.07
N SER A 104 -48.73 33.49 -33.61
CA SER A 104 -47.87 34.26 -32.73
C SER A 104 -46.40 33.93 -33.04
N THR A 105 -45.63 34.93 -33.44
CA THR A 105 -44.17 34.91 -33.54
C THR A 105 -43.59 34.70 -32.12
N HIS A 106 -43.51 33.45 -31.70
CA HIS A 106 -42.89 33.06 -30.45
C HIS A 106 -41.37 33.10 -30.60
N LYS A 107 -40.72 34.06 -29.91
CA LYS A 107 -39.31 33.90 -29.56
C LYS A 107 -39.14 32.55 -28.90
N PRO A 108 -38.15 31.73 -29.37
CA PRO A 108 -37.93 30.42 -28.75
C PRO A 108 -37.69 30.60 -27.27
N ALA A 109 -38.48 29.92 -26.45
CA ALA A 109 -38.33 29.98 -24.98
C ALA A 109 -36.87 29.64 -24.61
N LYS A 110 -36.33 30.30 -23.58
CA LYS A 110 -34.96 30.08 -23.04
C LYS A 110 -34.61 28.58 -22.90
N ASN A 111 -35.61 27.74 -22.70
CA ASN A 111 -35.50 26.31 -22.48
C ASN A 111 -35.10 25.51 -23.73
N THR A 112 -35.47 25.95 -24.96
CA THR A 112 -35.12 25.28 -26.20
C THR A 112 -33.62 25.41 -26.53
N VAL A 113 -32.99 26.50 -26.14
CA VAL A 113 -31.53 26.71 -26.31
C VAL A 113 -30.74 25.75 -25.46
N ASN A 114 -31.14 25.55 -24.19
CA ASN A 114 -30.48 24.64 -23.27
C ASN A 114 -30.61 23.18 -23.71
N PHE A 115 -31.76 22.79 -24.25
CA PHE A 115 -31.96 21.44 -24.78
C PHE A 115 -31.06 21.12 -25.98
N ARG A 116 -30.95 22.06 -26.94
CA ARG A 116 -30.01 21.92 -28.08
C ARG A 116 -28.57 21.76 -27.61
N ILE A 117 -28.15 22.52 -26.59
CA ILE A 117 -26.81 22.39 -26.00
C ILE A 117 -26.64 21.01 -25.35
N ALA A 118 -27.63 20.50 -24.63
CA ALA A 118 -27.58 19.17 -24.02
C ALA A 118 -27.47 18.07 -25.10
N LEU A 119 -28.26 18.15 -26.15
CA LEU A 119 -28.21 17.21 -27.28
C LEU A 119 -26.86 17.25 -28.00
N GLN A 120 -26.34 18.46 -28.29
CA GLN A 120 -25.00 18.63 -28.89
C GLN A 120 -23.90 18.03 -27.99
N ARG A 121 -23.93 18.28 -26.69
CA ARG A 121 -22.95 17.70 -25.75
C ARG A 121 -23.03 16.17 -25.73
N THR A 122 -24.24 15.60 -25.74
CA THR A 122 -24.41 14.14 -25.78
C THR A 122 -23.91 13.55 -27.10
N THR A 123 -24.16 14.23 -28.22
CA THR A 123 -23.61 13.83 -29.55
C THR A 123 -22.09 13.86 -29.54
N LEU A 124 -21.49 14.94 -29.00
CA LEU A 124 -20.03 15.06 -28.88
C LEU A 124 -19.46 13.98 -27.97
N ALA A 125 -20.10 13.68 -26.85
CA ALA A 125 -19.69 12.62 -25.94
C ALA A 125 -19.72 11.25 -26.63
N LEU A 126 -20.80 10.94 -27.39
CA LEU A 126 -20.89 9.71 -28.18
C LEU A 126 -19.77 9.57 -29.21
N ASN A 127 -19.46 10.65 -29.91
CA ASN A 127 -18.40 10.69 -30.94
C ASN A 127 -16.99 10.60 -30.31
N GLN A 128 -16.87 10.90 -29.03
CA GLN A 128 -15.59 10.85 -28.29
C GLN A 128 -15.43 9.59 -27.43
N LEU A 129 -16.40 8.67 -27.42
CA LEU A 129 -16.33 7.43 -26.64
C LEU A 129 -15.09 6.58 -26.96
N ASP A 130 -14.64 6.61 -28.21
CA ASP A 130 -13.44 5.89 -28.64
C ASP A 130 -12.13 6.51 -28.09
N ARG A 131 -12.21 7.73 -27.51
CA ARG A 131 -11.11 8.38 -26.81
C ARG A 131 -11.06 8.06 -25.32
N LEU A 132 -12.09 7.40 -24.78
CA LEU A 132 -12.06 6.95 -23.39
C LEU A 132 -10.96 5.91 -23.24
N PHE A 133 -10.09 6.15 -22.26
CA PHE A 133 -9.05 5.22 -21.91
C PHE A 133 -9.51 4.42 -20.69
N VAL A 134 -9.93 3.17 -20.92
CA VAL A 134 -10.32 2.23 -19.85
C VAL A 134 -9.25 1.16 -19.77
N SER A 135 -8.54 1.13 -18.65
CA SER A 135 -7.36 0.28 -18.52
C SER A 135 -6.95 0.15 -17.06
N THR A 136 -5.95 -0.67 -16.78
CA THR A 136 -5.29 -0.72 -15.46
C THR A 136 -4.44 0.53 -15.25
N LEU A 137 -4.14 0.86 -13.98
CA LEU A 137 -3.25 1.98 -13.63
C LEU A 137 -1.86 1.82 -14.25
N ASP A 138 -1.34 0.59 -14.30
CA ASP A 138 -0.03 0.32 -14.91
C ASP A 138 -0.02 0.62 -16.43
N SER A 139 -1.07 0.24 -17.13
CA SER A 139 -1.22 0.58 -18.55
C SER A 139 -1.38 2.09 -18.77
N LEU A 140 -2.03 2.80 -17.85
CA LEU A 140 -2.13 4.26 -17.86
C LEU A 140 -0.75 4.90 -17.67
N CYS A 141 0.03 4.41 -16.71
CA CYS A 141 1.40 4.87 -16.48
C CYS A 141 2.27 4.69 -17.73
N GLN A 142 2.19 3.53 -18.35
CA GLN A 142 2.91 3.25 -19.60
C GLN A 142 2.51 4.22 -20.71
N LYS A 143 1.21 4.49 -20.86
CA LYS A 143 0.71 5.45 -21.82
C LYS A 143 1.27 6.85 -21.56
N TRP A 144 1.21 7.33 -20.32
CA TRP A 144 1.72 8.65 -19.95
C TRP A 144 3.23 8.76 -20.16
N LEU A 145 4.01 7.73 -19.82
CA LEU A 145 5.45 7.72 -20.07
C LEU A 145 5.78 7.85 -21.56
N ARG A 146 4.99 7.26 -22.45
CA ARG A 146 5.17 7.38 -23.89
C ARG A 146 4.71 8.75 -24.42
N GLU A 147 3.57 9.24 -23.95
CA GLU A 147 3.01 10.53 -24.37
C GLU A 147 3.88 11.71 -23.88
N TYR A 148 4.45 11.61 -22.68
CA TYR A 148 5.30 12.63 -22.07
C TYR A 148 6.76 12.18 -21.95
N SER A 149 7.26 11.53 -22.97
CA SER A 149 8.62 10.95 -23.00
C SER A 149 9.72 12.01 -22.83
N SER A 150 9.51 13.23 -23.34
CA SER A 150 10.44 14.36 -23.19
C SER A 150 10.54 14.86 -21.74
N GLU A 151 9.43 14.86 -21.01
CA GLU A 151 9.34 15.31 -19.63
C GLU A 151 9.84 14.26 -18.65
N THR A 152 9.61 12.98 -18.96
CA THR A 152 9.97 11.83 -18.13
C THR A 152 11.33 11.24 -18.48
N GLY A 153 11.92 11.64 -19.61
CA GLY A 153 13.15 11.04 -20.14
C GLY A 153 13.01 9.56 -20.49
N PHE A 154 11.78 9.10 -20.76
CA PHE A 154 11.51 7.70 -21.10
C PHE A 154 11.77 7.44 -22.59
N SER A 155 12.52 6.38 -22.91
CA SER A 155 12.71 5.95 -24.28
C SER A 155 11.57 5.02 -24.73
N ALA A 156 10.95 5.32 -25.85
CA ALA A 156 9.86 4.52 -26.42
C ALA A 156 10.29 3.11 -26.90
N GLU A 157 11.59 2.90 -27.06
CA GLU A 157 12.17 1.62 -27.51
C GLU A 157 12.32 0.57 -26.39
N VAL A 158 12.07 0.96 -25.15
CA VAL A 158 12.23 0.07 -23.99
C VAL A 158 11.08 -0.91 -23.90
N GLN A 159 11.40 -2.20 -23.78
CA GLN A 159 10.42 -3.28 -23.63
C GLN A 159 10.18 -3.60 -22.16
N ILE A 160 8.93 -3.93 -21.82
CA ILE A 160 8.59 -4.38 -20.47
C ILE A 160 8.94 -5.86 -20.35
N SER A 161 9.75 -6.19 -19.35
CA SER A 161 10.01 -7.57 -18.95
C SER A 161 9.22 -7.89 -17.69
N ASN A 162 8.49 -9.00 -17.73
CA ASN A 162 7.78 -9.52 -16.57
C ASN A 162 8.70 -10.37 -15.68
N ASP A 163 9.83 -10.80 -16.20
CA ASP A 163 10.81 -11.58 -15.47
C ASP A 163 12.22 -10.99 -15.65
N VAL A 164 12.75 -10.46 -14.58
CA VAL A 164 14.10 -9.92 -14.45
C VAL A 164 14.90 -10.67 -13.36
N SER A 165 14.38 -11.81 -12.91
CA SER A 165 14.94 -12.59 -11.79
C SER A 165 16.39 -13.00 -12.04
N SER A 166 16.71 -13.43 -13.25
CA SER A 166 18.08 -13.82 -13.62
C SER A 166 19.07 -12.67 -13.52
N ILE A 167 18.65 -11.46 -13.91
CA ILE A 167 19.48 -10.26 -13.82
C ILE A 167 19.71 -9.89 -12.36
N ILE A 168 18.65 -9.89 -11.55
CA ILE A 168 18.74 -9.58 -10.11
C ILE A 168 19.62 -10.61 -9.39
N LYS A 169 19.40 -11.91 -9.61
CA LYS A 169 20.21 -12.98 -9.02
C LYS A 169 21.69 -12.86 -9.43
N GLY A 170 21.96 -12.49 -10.68
CA GLY A 170 23.32 -12.19 -11.14
C GLY A 170 23.95 -11.03 -10.37
N MET A 171 23.22 -9.95 -10.14
CA MET A 171 23.68 -8.80 -9.34
C MET A 171 23.95 -9.20 -7.89
N ILE A 172 23.11 -10.04 -7.28
CA ILE A 172 23.31 -10.57 -5.93
C ILE A 172 24.61 -11.38 -5.85
N HIS A 173 24.81 -12.31 -6.78
CA HIS A 173 26.04 -13.11 -6.84
C HIS A 173 27.29 -12.26 -7.00
N ASP A 174 27.23 -11.22 -7.84
CA ASP A 174 28.37 -10.32 -8.05
C ASP A 174 28.71 -9.56 -6.75
N GLN A 175 27.71 -9.14 -5.99
CA GLN A 175 27.93 -8.43 -4.73
C GLN A 175 28.38 -9.34 -3.60
N ILE A 176 27.91 -10.60 -3.51
CA ILE A 176 28.45 -11.58 -2.55
C ILE A 176 29.94 -11.78 -2.83
N ARG A 177 30.33 -12.00 -4.09
CA ARG A 177 31.74 -12.17 -4.46
C ARG A 177 32.58 -10.94 -4.13
N ALA A 178 32.07 -9.75 -4.43
CA ALA A 178 32.76 -8.50 -4.14
C ALA A 178 32.97 -8.28 -2.63
N PHE A 179 31.92 -8.55 -1.84
CA PHE A 179 31.99 -8.44 -0.38
C PHE A 179 32.97 -9.45 0.22
N MET A 180 32.91 -10.71 -0.20
CA MET A 180 33.85 -11.74 0.25
C MET A 180 35.31 -11.43 -0.15
N ALA A 181 35.53 -10.88 -1.34
CA ALA A 181 36.85 -10.43 -1.76
C ALA A 181 37.37 -9.28 -0.88
N GLN A 182 36.48 -8.36 -0.48
CA GLN A 182 36.84 -7.25 0.42
C GLN A 182 37.13 -7.77 1.85
N VAL A 183 36.34 -8.71 2.37
CA VAL A 183 36.61 -9.36 3.66
C VAL A 183 37.97 -10.07 3.63
N ASN A 184 38.25 -10.86 2.59
CA ASN A 184 39.53 -11.55 2.47
C ASN A 184 40.74 -10.61 2.36
N ALA A 185 40.55 -9.42 1.77
CA ALA A 185 41.61 -8.43 1.67
C ALA A 185 41.87 -7.68 2.99
N ASN A 186 40.83 -7.38 3.74
CA ASN A 186 40.89 -6.53 4.94
C ASN A 186 40.98 -7.34 6.24
N MET A 187 40.38 -8.52 6.28
CA MET A 187 40.29 -9.39 7.45
C MET A 187 40.39 -10.87 7.01
N PRO A 188 41.62 -11.30 6.57
CA PRO A 188 41.78 -12.63 5.96
C PRO A 188 41.43 -13.78 6.90
N GLU A 189 41.51 -13.59 8.21
CA GLU A 189 41.14 -14.58 9.22
C GLU A 189 39.63 -14.82 9.29
N LEU A 190 38.80 -13.77 9.04
CA LEU A 190 37.33 -13.90 9.01
C LEU A 190 36.82 -14.63 7.78
N TYR A 191 37.53 -14.53 6.66
CA TYR A 191 37.08 -15.12 5.40
C TYR A 191 36.75 -16.62 5.50
N PRO A 192 37.66 -17.50 5.99
CA PRO A 192 37.34 -18.92 6.16
C PRO A 192 36.21 -19.13 7.18
N MET A 193 36.19 -18.36 8.26
CA MET A 193 35.12 -18.49 9.28
C MET A 193 33.73 -18.17 8.73
N MET A 194 33.61 -17.13 7.91
CA MET A 194 32.33 -16.78 7.26
C MET A 194 31.89 -17.86 6.27
N PHE A 195 32.85 -18.46 5.56
CA PHE A 195 32.57 -19.52 4.61
C PHE A 195 32.13 -20.81 5.29
N ASP A 196 32.88 -21.27 6.31
CA ASP A 196 32.61 -22.51 7.04
C ASP A 196 31.29 -22.46 7.83
N ASN A 197 30.91 -21.28 8.30
CA ASN A 197 29.65 -21.09 9.03
C ASN A 197 28.47 -20.69 8.12
N ASN A 198 28.62 -20.72 6.79
CA ASN A 198 27.58 -20.38 5.83
C ASN A 198 26.87 -19.06 6.17
N VAL A 199 27.64 -18.01 6.45
CA VAL A 199 27.10 -16.71 6.90
C VAL A 199 26.11 -16.12 5.88
N PHE A 200 26.33 -16.37 4.59
CA PHE A 200 25.42 -15.89 3.56
C PHE A 200 24.26 -16.86 3.32
N LEU A 201 23.06 -16.28 3.19
CA LEU A 201 21.87 -17.02 2.79
C LEU A 201 21.96 -17.50 1.33
N PRO A 202 21.15 -18.48 0.94
CA PRO A 202 20.93 -18.80 -0.45
C PRO A 202 20.47 -17.56 -1.25
N VAL A 203 20.90 -17.47 -2.51
CA VAL A 203 20.59 -16.32 -3.37
C VAL A 203 19.08 -16.09 -3.53
N ASP A 204 18.30 -17.15 -3.45
CA ASP A 204 16.83 -17.05 -3.55
C ASP A 204 16.21 -16.29 -2.38
N ASP A 205 16.75 -16.43 -1.18
CA ASP A 205 16.27 -15.71 0.01
C ASP A 205 16.57 -14.21 -0.10
N TYR A 206 17.78 -13.85 -0.57
CA TYR A 206 18.10 -12.45 -0.89
C TYR A 206 17.24 -11.90 -2.02
N TYR A 207 16.95 -12.72 -3.04
CA TYR A 207 16.08 -12.32 -4.14
C TYR A 207 14.69 -11.96 -3.66
N GLU A 208 14.10 -12.70 -2.71
CA GLU A 208 12.81 -12.37 -2.13
C GLU A 208 12.81 -11.02 -1.40
N ALA A 209 13.86 -10.75 -0.62
CA ALA A 209 14.02 -9.46 0.07
C ALA A 209 14.17 -8.30 -0.92
N VAL A 210 15.01 -8.48 -1.95
CA VAL A 210 15.19 -7.49 -3.03
C VAL A 210 13.89 -7.24 -3.77
N ASN A 211 13.16 -8.29 -4.11
CA ASN A 211 11.89 -8.18 -4.83
C ASN A 211 10.84 -7.40 -4.02
N ARG A 212 10.78 -7.64 -2.70
CA ARG A 212 9.95 -6.81 -1.81
C ARG A 212 10.37 -5.35 -1.84
N ALA A 213 11.68 -5.06 -1.75
CA ALA A 213 12.21 -3.70 -1.80
C ALA A 213 11.94 -2.98 -3.14
N LEU A 214 11.87 -3.72 -4.24
CA LEU A 214 11.51 -3.18 -5.56
C LEU A 214 10.02 -2.89 -5.70
N ASN A 215 9.16 -3.60 -4.98
CA ASN A 215 7.71 -3.34 -4.96
C ASN A 215 7.36 -2.09 -4.13
N PHE A 216 8.23 -1.68 -3.20
CA PHE A 216 8.07 -0.50 -2.35
C PHE A 216 9.20 0.52 -2.62
N TYR A 217 9.18 1.09 -3.82
CA TYR A 217 10.29 1.91 -4.32
C TYR A 217 10.54 3.18 -3.52
N THR A 218 9.50 3.76 -2.91
CA THR A 218 9.59 4.95 -2.04
C THR A 218 10.01 4.66 -0.62
N ALA A 219 9.97 3.39 -0.18
CA ALA A 219 10.39 3.02 1.17
C ALA A 219 11.90 3.24 1.34
N GLU A 220 12.29 3.83 2.46
CA GLU A 220 13.70 3.95 2.83
C GLU A 220 14.23 2.60 3.29
N ILE A 221 15.50 2.33 2.96
CA ILE A 221 16.23 1.16 3.41
C ILE A 221 17.37 1.66 4.28
N ASP A 222 17.22 1.50 5.59
CA ASP A 222 18.29 1.82 6.53
C ASP A 222 19.35 0.72 6.51
N LEU A 223 20.61 1.13 6.58
CA LEU A 223 21.73 0.19 6.71
C LEU A 223 22.11 0.11 8.19
N VAL A 224 22.17 -1.09 8.72
CA VAL A 224 22.75 -1.35 10.03
C VAL A 224 24.26 -1.11 9.93
N GLU A 225 24.85 -0.46 10.93
CA GLU A 225 26.30 -0.34 11.02
C GLU A 225 26.88 -1.65 11.58
N LEU A 226 27.84 -2.23 10.87
CA LEU A 226 28.58 -3.37 11.36
C LEU A 226 29.58 -2.90 12.42
N GLN A 227 29.60 -3.57 13.57
CA GLN A 227 30.58 -3.33 14.60
C GLN A 227 31.97 -3.75 14.11
N GLU A 228 32.99 -2.96 14.45
CA GLU A 228 34.38 -3.35 14.24
C GLU A 228 34.74 -4.51 15.16
N PHE A 229 35.55 -5.42 14.64
CA PHE A 229 35.92 -6.64 15.33
C PHE A 229 37.43 -6.74 15.45
N ASP A 230 37.94 -6.86 16.69
CA ASP A 230 39.41 -6.95 16.94
C ASP A 230 39.83 -8.43 17.00
N ILE A 231 40.18 -8.98 15.82
CA ILE A 231 40.67 -10.35 15.68
C ILE A 231 41.97 -10.59 16.45
N PRO A 232 43.03 -9.71 16.39
CA PRO A 232 44.21 -9.84 17.21
C PRO A 232 43.91 -9.99 18.69
N ALA A 233 43.02 -9.19 19.26
CA ALA A 233 42.68 -9.27 20.69
C ALA A 233 42.09 -10.63 21.07
N ILE A 234 41.34 -11.28 20.19
CA ILE A 234 40.82 -12.63 20.41
C ILE A 234 41.93 -13.65 20.43
N THR A 235 42.81 -13.58 19.45
CA THR A 235 43.97 -14.49 19.31
C THR A 235 44.90 -14.38 20.52
N ASP A 236 45.19 -13.16 20.96
CA ASP A 236 46.00 -12.90 22.15
C ASP A 236 45.36 -13.49 23.42
N ASN A 237 44.02 -13.34 23.56
CA ASN A 237 43.29 -13.92 24.68
C ASN A 237 43.32 -15.46 24.66
N MET A 238 43.14 -16.09 23.50
CA MET A 238 43.24 -17.54 23.33
C MET A 238 44.64 -18.05 23.74
N HIS A 239 45.70 -17.36 23.30
CA HIS A 239 47.10 -17.68 23.67
C HIS A 239 47.34 -17.47 25.17
N ALA A 240 46.77 -16.42 25.78
CA ALA A 240 46.86 -16.17 27.21
C ALA A 240 46.24 -17.32 28.03
N ILE A 241 45.07 -17.83 27.61
CA ILE A 241 44.45 -18.99 28.26
C ILE A 241 45.32 -20.24 28.08
N ALA A 242 45.75 -20.54 26.83
CA ALA A 242 46.49 -21.76 26.51
C ALA A 242 47.82 -21.88 27.27
N ASN A 243 48.48 -20.76 27.50
CA ASN A 243 49.82 -20.72 28.11
C ASN A 243 49.80 -20.30 29.57
N TYR A 244 48.60 -20.14 30.17
CA TYR A 244 48.50 -19.72 31.56
C TYR A 244 49.05 -20.78 32.51
N GLN A 245 49.97 -20.34 33.37
CA GLN A 245 50.55 -21.16 34.44
C GLN A 245 50.60 -20.34 35.70
N ASN A 246 49.95 -20.84 36.76
CA ASN A 246 49.97 -20.21 38.06
C ASN A 246 49.86 -21.31 39.15
N PRO A 247 50.92 -21.48 39.99
CA PRO A 247 50.96 -22.53 41.01
C PRO A 247 49.82 -22.40 42.04
N GLU A 248 49.36 -21.21 42.33
CA GLU A 248 48.25 -20.99 43.24
C GLU A 248 46.94 -21.47 42.61
N PHE A 249 46.70 -21.14 41.33
CA PHE A 249 45.51 -21.62 40.63
C PHE A 249 45.52 -23.13 40.45
N GLU A 250 46.68 -23.74 40.20
CA GLU A 250 46.83 -25.21 40.05
C GLU A 250 46.34 -25.95 41.30
N THR A 251 46.43 -25.35 42.50
CA THR A 251 45.94 -25.97 43.73
C THR A 251 44.41 -26.21 43.69
N PHE A 252 43.66 -25.47 42.91
CA PHE A 252 42.20 -25.65 42.76
C PHE A 252 41.84 -26.96 42.01
N PHE A 253 42.77 -27.59 41.29
CA PHE A 253 42.48 -28.87 40.65
C PHE A 253 42.36 -30.02 41.67
N ASP A 254 42.90 -29.86 42.85
CA ASP A 254 42.67 -30.79 43.95
C ASP A 254 41.24 -30.67 44.51
N LYS A 255 40.49 -31.79 44.45
CA LYS A 255 39.09 -31.81 44.90
C LYS A 255 38.94 -31.47 46.39
N GLY A 256 39.92 -31.82 47.21
CA GLY A 256 39.92 -31.51 48.63
C GLY A 256 40.09 -30.01 48.90
N VAL A 257 40.97 -29.36 48.14
CA VAL A 257 41.19 -27.91 48.21
C VAL A 257 39.98 -27.16 47.69
N ARG A 258 39.43 -27.53 46.54
CA ARG A 258 38.20 -26.92 45.98
C ARG A 258 37.07 -26.91 47.03
N LYS A 259 36.80 -28.04 47.69
CA LYS A 259 35.77 -28.13 48.71
C LYS A 259 36.02 -27.19 49.88
N LYS A 260 37.27 -27.06 50.35
CA LYS A 260 37.63 -26.13 51.40
C LYS A 260 37.50 -24.65 51.01
N LYS A 261 37.59 -24.36 49.73
CA LYS A 261 37.45 -23.02 49.13
C LYS A 261 36.00 -22.68 48.74
N GLY A 262 35.01 -23.41 49.27
CA GLY A 262 33.60 -23.10 49.08
C GLY A 262 32.98 -23.51 47.76
N PHE A 263 33.68 -24.35 46.97
CA PHE A 263 33.06 -24.90 45.73
C PHE A 263 31.95 -25.89 46.09
N ASN A 264 30.75 -25.56 45.72
CA ASN A 264 29.61 -26.44 45.93
C ASN A 264 29.65 -27.59 44.89
N GLY A 265 29.85 -28.84 45.38
CA GLY A 265 29.93 -30.03 44.53
C GLY A 265 28.65 -30.36 43.72
N ARG A 266 27.56 -29.64 43.94
CA ARG A 266 26.31 -29.80 43.19
C ARG A 266 26.19 -28.84 42.01
N ASN A 267 26.96 -27.74 42.00
CA ASN A 267 26.83 -26.76 40.92
C ASN A 267 27.62 -27.14 39.66
N LYS A 268 27.33 -26.43 38.57
CA LYS A 268 27.91 -26.68 37.26
C LYS A 268 29.43 -26.41 37.25
N LEU A 269 29.89 -25.36 37.91
CA LEU A 269 31.32 -25.00 37.94
C LEU A 269 32.17 -26.09 38.58
N ALA A 270 31.79 -26.60 39.75
CA ALA A 270 32.52 -27.66 40.44
C ALA A 270 32.55 -28.98 39.66
N LYS A 271 31.48 -29.29 38.91
CA LYS A 271 31.40 -30.50 38.08
C LYS A 271 32.26 -30.43 36.84
N ASN A 272 32.42 -29.25 36.25
CA ASN A 272 33.09 -29.04 34.98
C ASN A 272 34.41 -28.28 35.15
N PHE A 273 34.91 -28.14 36.37
CA PHE A 273 36.16 -27.39 36.65
C PHE A 273 37.38 -28.00 35.94
N ASP A 274 37.47 -29.32 35.85
CA ASP A 274 38.57 -30.03 35.22
C ASP A 274 38.60 -29.79 33.70
N GLU A 275 37.49 -29.29 33.09
CA GLU A 275 37.40 -28.93 31.65
C GLU A 275 38.20 -27.65 31.36
N ILE A 276 38.65 -26.88 32.34
CA ILE A 276 39.57 -25.74 32.14
C ILE A 276 40.87 -26.22 31.51
N LYS A 277 41.42 -27.37 31.98
CA LYS A 277 42.62 -27.97 31.36
C LYS A 277 42.37 -28.45 29.95
N ASN A 278 41.22 -29.05 29.71
CA ASN A 278 40.85 -29.47 28.37
C ASN A 278 40.69 -28.29 27.43
N LEU A 279 40.19 -27.14 27.90
CA LEU A 279 40.13 -25.90 27.14
C LEU A 279 41.53 -25.37 26.84
N GLN A 280 42.45 -25.34 27.84
CA GLN A 280 43.84 -24.93 27.62
C GLN A 280 44.53 -25.79 26.59
N ASP A 281 44.40 -27.11 26.69
CA ASP A 281 45.01 -28.04 25.73
C ASP A 281 44.39 -27.89 24.32
N TYR A 282 43.08 -27.67 24.24
CA TYR A 282 42.43 -27.40 22.95
C TYR A 282 42.95 -26.13 22.28
N LEU A 283 43.13 -25.04 23.06
CA LEU A 283 43.55 -23.75 22.53
C LEU A 283 45.03 -23.71 22.13
N LYS A 284 45.90 -24.63 22.59
CA LYS A 284 47.33 -24.68 22.21
C LYS A 284 47.53 -24.83 20.70
N ASP A 285 46.70 -25.64 20.05
CA ASP A 285 46.83 -26.00 18.63
C ASP A 285 45.64 -25.50 17.80
N THR A 286 44.78 -24.61 18.36
CA THR A 286 43.56 -24.16 17.71
C THR A 286 43.76 -22.83 17.01
N ASP A 287 43.46 -22.80 15.74
CA ASP A 287 43.36 -21.58 14.94
C ASP A 287 42.13 -20.78 15.36
N ILE A 288 42.16 -19.47 15.26
CA ILE A 288 41.04 -18.56 15.52
C ILE A 288 39.79 -18.94 14.70
N ALA A 289 39.99 -19.46 13.51
CA ALA A 289 38.87 -19.94 12.67
C ALA A 289 37.95 -20.96 13.37
N LYS A 290 38.46 -21.66 14.40
CA LYS A 290 37.71 -22.67 15.16
C LYS A 290 37.13 -22.15 16.47
N ILE A 291 37.20 -20.86 16.75
CA ILE A 291 36.67 -20.27 18.02
C ILE A 291 35.17 -20.52 18.18
N LEU A 292 34.43 -20.51 17.07
CA LEU A 292 32.98 -20.77 17.10
C LEU A 292 32.64 -22.24 17.45
N ASP A 293 33.60 -23.13 17.27
CA ASP A 293 33.43 -24.57 17.55
C ASP A 293 33.92 -24.95 18.95
N VAL A 294 34.51 -24.02 19.70
CA VAL A 294 35.04 -24.29 21.06
C VAL A 294 33.95 -24.88 21.96
N SER A 295 32.76 -24.33 21.92
CA SER A 295 31.62 -24.84 22.72
C SER A 295 31.13 -26.24 22.28
N LYS A 296 31.49 -26.69 21.07
CA LYS A 296 31.15 -28.03 20.57
C LYS A 296 32.11 -29.11 21.05
N VAL A 297 33.25 -28.71 21.65
CA VAL A 297 34.19 -29.65 22.25
C VAL A 297 33.55 -30.25 23.50
N ALA A 298 33.69 -31.57 23.68
CA ALA A 298 33.02 -32.31 24.72
C ALA A 298 33.15 -31.65 26.11
N LYS A 299 32.02 -31.27 26.69
CA LYS A 299 31.83 -30.65 28.00
C LYS A 299 32.33 -29.18 28.15
N ILE A 300 32.97 -28.56 27.17
CA ILE A 300 33.35 -27.14 27.25
C ILE A 300 32.08 -26.26 27.25
N ASP A 301 31.03 -26.68 26.54
CA ASP A 301 29.70 -26.06 26.60
C ASP A 301 29.21 -25.89 28.05
N LYS A 302 29.34 -26.95 28.87
CA LYS A 302 28.94 -26.94 30.26
C LYS A 302 29.85 -26.08 31.13
N LEU A 303 31.14 -25.99 30.81
CA LEU A 303 32.05 -25.06 31.46
C LEU A 303 31.62 -23.61 31.16
N PHE A 304 31.31 -23.29 29.92
CA PHE A 304 30.85 -21.95 29.54
C PHE A 304 29.52 -21.57 30.20
N GLU A 305 28.58 -22.52 30.28
CA GLU A 305 27.36 -22.31 31.08
C GLU A 305 27.66 -22.02 32.55
N ALA A 306 28.63 -22.72 33.15
CA ALA A 306 29.01 -22.52 34.54
C ALA A 306 29.67 -21.14 34.77
N PHE A 307 30.43 -20.65 33.80
CA PHE A 307 31.00 -19.29 33.85
C PHE A 307 29.93 -18.21 33.66
N ASN A 308 28.95 -18.42 32.80
CA ASN A 308 27.80 -17.53 32.68
C ASN A 308 27.03 -17.46 34.00
N ASP A 309 26.77 -18.61 34.67
CA ASP A 309 26.12 -18.65 35.98
C ASP A 309 26.95 -17.89 37.02
N LEU A 310 28.27 -18.02 37.00
CA LEU A 310 29.18 -17.34 37.93
C LEU A 310 29.20 -15.82 37.77
N TYR A 311 29.26 -15.33 36.53
CA TYR A 311 29.43 -13.90 36.23
C TYR A 311 28.11 -13.14 36.17
N GLN A 312 27.03 -13.77 35.70
CA GLN A 312 25.73 -13.12 35.57
C GLN A 312 24.85 -13.29 36.82
N ASN A 313 24.96 -14.43 37.51
CA ASN A 313 24.04 -14.78 38.61
C ASN A 313 24.74 -14.99 39.94
N ASP A 314 26.07 -14.81 40.03
CA ASP A 314 26.90 -15.09 41.18
C ASP A 314 26.76 -16.53 41.76
N ILE A 315 26.41 -17.46 40.85
CA ILE A 315 26.25 -18.89 41.20
C ILE A 315 27.58 -19.62 40.98
N GLY A 316 28.02 -20.41 41.95
CA GLY A 316 29.24 -21.22 41.81
C GLY A 316 29.97 -21.51 43.07
N PHE A 317 29.79 -20.69 44.06
CA PHE A 317 30.37 -20.84 45.40
C PHE A 317 29.25 -20.92 46.43
N ASP A 318 29.49 -21.63 47.56
CA ASP A 318 28.68 -21.48 48.73
C ASP A 318 28.84 -20.03 49.26
N ASP A 319 28.08 -19.60 50.24
CA ASP A 319 27.95 -18.19 50.69
C ASP A 319 29.28 -17.47 51.08
N ASN A 320 30.43 -18.00 50.64
CA ASN A 320 31.74 -17.41 50.88
C ASN A 320 32.15 -16.45 49.75
N VAL A 321 31.75 -15.20 49.89
CA VAL A 321 32.03 -14.13 48.91
C VAL A 321 33.55 -13.95 48.69
N ASN A 322 34.38 -14.10 49.73
CA ASN A 322 35.81 -13.89 49.61
C ASN A 322 36.50 -14.95 48.71
N ASP A 323 36.11 -16.20 48.80
CA ASP A 323 36.67 -17.25 47.94
C ASP A 323 36.20 -17.10 46.50
N ARG A 324 34.99 -16.60 46.25
CA ARG A 324 34.46 -16.26 44.94
C ARG A 324 35.26 -15.14 44.29
N GLU A 325 35.47 -14.03 45.00
CA GLU A 325 36.24 -12.89 44.51
C GLU A 325 37.70 -13.27 44.27
N HIS A 326 38.29 -14.08 45.15
CA HIS A 326 39.64 -14.61 44.96
C HIS A 326 39.71 -15.50 43.67
N PHE A 327 38.69 -16.35 43.41
CA PHE A 327 38.65 -17.14 42.17
C PHE A 327 38.52 -16.25 40.94
N LYS A 328 37.65 -15.25 41.00
CA LYS A 328 37.50 -14.26 39.89
C LYS A 328 38.74 -13.40 39.70
N SER A 329 39.64 -13.27 40.67
CA SER A 329 40.87 -12.48 40.54
C SER A 329 41.97 -13.17 39.72
N PHE A 330 41.88 -14.47 39.46
CA PHE A 330 42.81 -15.16 38.57
C PHE A 330 42.60 -14.73 37.09
N GLU A 331 43.70 -14.39 36.45
CA GLU A 331 43.70 -13.90 35.06
C GLU A 331 43.04 -14.91 34.11
N ILE A 332 43.32 -16.21 34.24
CA ILE A 332 42.68 -17.25 33.41
C ILE A 332 41.15 -17.26 33.51
N VAL A 333 40.61 -16.97 34.70
CA VAL A 333 39.16 -16.95 34.91
C VAL A 333 38.54 -15.79 34.13
N ASN A 334 39.19 -14.62 34.20
CA ASN A 334 38.74 -13.46 33.44
C ASN A 334 38.92 -13.66 31.95
N ASN A 335 40.02 -14.27 31.51
CA ASN A 335 40.30 -14.56 30.09
C ASN A 335 39.29 -15.58 29.51
N ILE A 336 38.91 -16.60 30.26
CA ILE A 336 37.86 -17.53 29.85
C ILE A 336 36.50 -16.80 29.74
N TRP A 337 36.17 -15.93 30.68
CA TRP A 337 34.96 -15.13 30.57
C TRP A 337 34.98 -14.21 29.34
N LEU A 338 36.10 -13.55 29.11
CA LEU A 338 36.30 -12.72 27.91
C LEU A 338 36.17 -13.55 26.63
N LEU A 339 36.71 -14.78 26.59
CA LEU A 339 36.59 -15.67 25.44
C LEU A 339 35.13 -16.02 25.13
N ILE A 340 34.33 -16.28 26.16
CA ILE A 340 32.89 -16.54 26.02
C ILE A 340 32.18 -15.34 25.40
N GLN A 341 32.49 -14.13 25.89
CA GLN A 341 31.93 -12.89 25.34
C GLN A 341 32.38 -12.65 23.90
N GLN A 342 33.63 -12.87 23.59
CA GLN A 342 34.20 -12.73 22.24
C GLN A 342 33.56 -13.72 21.25
N GLN A 343 33.33 -14.97 21.69
CA GLN A 343 32.63 -15.96 20.89
C GLN A 343 31.19 -15.54 20.59
N GLN A 344 30.47 -15.03 21.58
CA GLN A 344 29.12 -14.53 21.40
C GLN A 344 29.08 -13.32 20.46
N GLN A 345 29.98 -12.36 20.66
CA GLN A 345 30.11 -11.19 19.80
C GLN A 345 30.38 -11.58 18.34
N LEU A 346 31.23 -12.59 18.12
CA LEU A 346 31.51 -13.07 16.77
C LEU A 346 30.29 -13.74 16.13
N GLN A 347 29.51 -14.49 16.89
CA GLN A 347 28.25 -15.08 16.43
C GLN A 347 27.22 -14.01 16.08
N ASP A 348 27.09 -13.00 16.94
CA ASP A 348 26.18 -11.86 16.70
C ASP A 348 26.62 -11.07 15.48
N TYR A 349 27.92 -10.84 15.31
CA TYR A 349 28.49 -10.20 14.14
C TYR A 349 28.13 -10.94 12.83
N PHE A 350 28.17 -12.27 12.80
CA PHE A 350 27.78 -13.03 11.62
C PHE A 350 26.29 -12.89 11.29
N ASN A 351 25.44 -12.80 12.31
CA ASN A 351 24.03 -12.52 12.13
C ASN A 351 23.81 -11.09 11.59
N ASP A 352 24.54 -10.12 12.16
CA ASP A 352 24.49 -8.72 11.73
C ASP A 352 25.02 -8.53 10.31
N VAL A 353 26.08 -9.23 9.91
CA VAL A 353 26.59 -9.23 8.52
C VAL A 353 25.53 -9.70 7.55
N ASN A 354 24.81 -10.77 7.87
CA ASN A 354 23.76 -11.28 7.02
C ASN A 354 22.59 -10.27 6.89
N TYR A 355 22.18 -9.67 8.00
CA TYR A 355 21.15 -8.65 8.01
C TYR A 355 21.59 -7.39 7.26
N TYR A 356 22.81 -6.90 7.53
CA TYR A 356 23.43 -5.80 6.80
C TYR A 356 23.47 -6.07 5.30
N PHE A 357 23.94 -7.27 4.90
CA PHE A 357 24.06 -7.62 3.49
C PHE A 357 22.68 -7.68 2.80
N THR A 358 21.64 -8.15 3.49
CA THR A 358 20.27 -8.15 2.96
C THR A 358 19.79 -6.73 2.66
N GLN A 359 20.04 -5.78 3.56
CA GLN A 359 19.70 -4.36 3.35
C GLN A 359 20.57 -3.73 2.27
N PHE A 360 21.88 -3.97 2.33
CA PHE A 360 22.84 -3.46 1.36
C PHE A 360 22.50 -3.90 -0.06
N ILE A 361 22.26 -5.20 -0.28
CA ILE A 361 21.96 -5.72 -1.63
C ILE A 361 20.61 -5.22 -2.13
N SER A 362 19.61 -5.08 -1.26
CA SER A 362 18.32 -4.52 -1.61
C SER A 362 18.46 -3.07 -2.08
N ARG A 363 19.22 -2.26 -1.36
CA ARG A 363 19.52 -0.88 -1.73
C ARG A 363 20.37 -0.81 -3.00
N TYR A 364 21.38 -1.67 -3.12
CA TYR A 364 22.26 -1.73 -4.27
C TYR A 364 21.48 -2.07 -5.55
N VAL A 365 20.69 -3.13 -5.51
CA VAL A 365 19.90 -3.56 -6.68
C VAL A 365 18.88 -2.48 -7.05
N ARG A 366 18.15 -1.92 -6.08
CA ARG A 366 17.20 -0.84 -6.33
C ARG A 366 17.85 0.36 -7.04
N THR A 367 19.07 0.69 -6.67
CA THR A 367 19.81 1.82 -7.27
C THR A 367 20.36 1.51 -8.66
N HIS A 368 20.85 0.29 -8.88
CA HIS A 368 21.63 -0.04 -10.08
C HIS A 368 20.85 -0.83 -11.13
N LEU A 369 19.77 -1.52 -10.74
CA LEU A 369 18.92 -2.28 -11.65
C LEU A 369 18.35 -1.43 -12.80
N PRO A 370 17.88 -0.19 -12.58
CA PRO A 370 17.34 0.64 -13.67
C PRO A 370 18.34 0.83 -14.80
N LYS A 371 19.60 1.16 -14.46
CA LYS A 371 20.67 1.34 -15.47
C LYS A 371 21.05 0.01 -16.15
N ARG A 372 21.04 -1.08 -15.40
CA ARG A 372 21.34 -2.42 -15.94
C ARG A 372 20.28 -2.85 -16.96
N LEU A 373 19.01 -2.62 -16.64
CA LEU A 373 17.91 -2.92 -17.55
C LEU A 373 17.90 -1.98 -18.77
N GLU A 374 18.13 -0.69 -18.56
CA GLU A 374 18.20 0.30 -19.64
C GLU A 374 19.27 -0.06 -20.69
N SER A 375 20.43 -0.56 -20.23
CA SER A 375 21.49 -1.04 -21.16
C SER A 375 21.04 -2.22 -22.01
N GLN A 376 20.02 -2.96 -21.59
CA GLN A 376 19.42 -4.08 -22.31
C GLN A 376 18.08 -3.70 -22.99
N ARG A 377 17.72 -2.41 -22.99
CA ARG A 377 16.42 -1.89 -23.46
C ARG A 377 15.23 -2.55 -22.79
N LEU A 378 15.36 -2.87 -21.50
CA LEU A 378 14.33 -3.47 -20.68
C LEU A 378 13.87 -2.52 -19.58
N THR A 379 12.67 -2.74 -19.09
CA THR A 379 12.10 -2.09 -17.89
C THR A 379 11.09 -3.03 -17.22
N THR A 380 10.64 -2.66 -16.02
CA THR A 380 9.52 -3.32 -15.32
C THR A 380 8.40 -2.34 -15.07
N PHE A 381 7.18 -2.82 -14.75
CA PHE A 381 6.06 -1.95 -14.37
C PHE A 381 6.38 -1.08 -13.15
N ALA A 382 7.01 -1.66 -12.12
CA ALA A 382 7.40 -0.92 -10.92
C ALA A 382 8.37 0.22 -11.24
N LEU A 383 9.37 -0.01 -12.10
CA LEU A 383 10.32 1.01 -12.53
C LEU A 383 9.67 2.10 -13.39
N GLN A 384 8.70 1.75 -14.21
CA GLN A 384 7.94 2.75 -14.98
C GLN A 384 7.15 3.67 -14.05
N LEU A 385 6.48 3.09 -13.07
CA LEU A 385 5.70 3.85 -12.10
C LEU A 385 6.59 4.75 -11.24
N ALA A 386 7.73 4.23 -10.75
CA ALA A 386 8.71 5.01 -10.02
C ALA A 386 9.25 6.18 -10.86
N ARG A 387 9.62 5.94 -12.12
CA ARG A 387 10.10 6.98 -13.03
C ARG A 387 9.08 8.09 -13.27
N LEU A 388 7.80 7.73 -13.41
CA LEU A 388 6.73 8.72 -13.55
C LEU A 388 6.56 9.53 -12.26
N ASN A 389 6.62 8.88 -11.11
CA ASN A 389 6.57 9.53 -9.80
C ASN A 389 7.76 10.49 -9.59
N ASP A 390 8.97 10.10 -10.01
CA ASP A 390 10.17 10.94 -9.96
C ASP A 390 10.01 12.17 -10.87
N ALA A 391 9.50 12.00 -12.09
CA ALA A 391 9.24 13.10 -13.00
C ALA A 391 8.21 14.09 -12.43
N LEU A 392 7.15 13.59 -11.79
CA LEU A 392 6.12 14.40 -11.15
C LEU A 392 6.62 15.11 -9.88
N SER A 393 7.61 14.60 -9.18
CA SER A 393 8.25 15.25 -8.01
C SER A 393 9.38 16.20 -8.41
N GLY A 394 9.86 16.15 -9.63
CA GLY A 394 10.94 16.98 -10.14
C GLY A 394 10.53 18.44 -10.40
N LYS A 395 11.50 19.28 -10.76
CA LYS A 395 11.31 20.71 -11.01
C LYS A 395 10.20 21.05 -12.03
N LYS A 396 9.94 20.15 -12.98
CA LYS A 396 8.88 20.31 -14.00
C LYS A 396 7.61 19.51 -13.68
N GLY A 397 7.55 18.88 -12.52
CA GLY A 397 6.46 17.96 -12.14
C GLY A 397 5.09 18.63 -12.12
N GLN A 398 5.01 19.88 -11.66
CA GLN A 398 3.77 20.66 -11.70
C GLN A 398 3.25 20.90 -13.13
N SER A 399 4.16 21.19 -14.05
CA SER A 399 3.79 21.38 -15.47
C SER A 399 3.33 20.05 -16.07
N LEU A 400 4.01 18.94 -15.80
CA LEU A 400 3.63 17.61 -16.23
C LEU A 400 2.25 17.22 -15.69
N ALA A 401 2.01 17.39 -14.39
CA ALA A 401 0.71 17.11 -13.78
C ALA A 401 -0.41 17.96 -14.41
N ARG A 402 -0.13 19.22 -14.75
CA ARG A 402 -1.09 20.11 -15.41
C ARG A 402 -1.40 19.64 -16.85
N TYR A 403 -0.38 19.20 -17.61
CA TYR A 403 -0.60 18.64 -18.94
C TYR A 403 -1.44 17.38 -18.89
N ILE A 404 -1.15 16.46 -17.97
CA ILE A 404 -1.93 15.24 -17.75
C ILE A 404 -3.39 15.59 -17.43
N ARG A 405 -3.65 16.51 -16.49
CA ARG A 405 -5.01 16.94 -16.13
C ARG A 405 -5.75 17.60 -17.27
N HIS A 406 -5.05 18.36 -18.11
CA HIS A 406 -5.67 18.98 -19.27
C HIS A 406 -6.16 17.94 -20.27
N GLN A 407 -5.40 16.87 -20.46
CA GLN A 407 -5.75 15.80 -21.40
C GLN A 407 -6.73 14.79 -20.78
N TYR A 408 -6.60 14.53 -19.47
CA TYR A 408 -7.42 13.60 -18.70
C TYR A 408 -8.07 14.32 -17.51
N PRO A 409 -9.04 15.23 -17.76
CA PRO A 409 -9.65 16.05 -16.69
C PRO A 409 -10.56 15.24 -15.77
N ILE A 410 -10.99 14.04 -16.19
CA ILE A 410 -11.86 13.14 -15.42
C ILE A 410 -11.13 11.82 -15.24
N ALA A 411 -10.99 11.40 -13.97
CA ALA A 411 -10.45 10.10 -13.60
C ALA A 411 -11.46 9.36 -12.71
N LEU A 412 -11.73 8.11 -13.10
CA LEU A 412 -12.59 7.18 -12.36
C LEU A 412 -11.74 5.96 -12.04
N ILE A 413 -11.53 5.67 -10.76
CA ILE A 413 -10.67 4.58 -10.31
C ILE A 413 -11.51 3.64 -9.45
N ASP A 414 -11.65 2.42 -9.92
CA ASP A 414 -12.34 1.34 -9.22
C ASP A 414 -11.35 0.50 -8.41
N GLU A 415 -11.85 -0.25 -7.44
CA GLU A 415 -11.07 -1.10 -6.52
C GLU A 415 -9.91 -0.33 -5.85
N SER A 416 -10.17 0.92 -5.47
CA SER A 416 -9.13 1.83 -4.98
C SER A 416 -8.53 1.42 -3.62
N GLN A 417 -9.09 0.43 -2.91
CA GLN A 417 -8.51 -0.15 -1.70
C GLN A 417 -7.27 -1.01 -1.97
N ASP A 418 -7.09 -1.46 -3.22
CA ASP A 418 -5.99 -2.37 -3.61
C ASP A 418 -4.80 -1.65 -4.25
N ILE A 419 -4.85 -0.30 -4.32
CA ILE A 419 -3.75 0.48 -4.88
C ILE A 419 -2.51 0.41 -3.98
N ASN A 420 -1.33 0.33 -4.61
CA ASN A 420 -0.07 0.40 -3.90
C ASN A 420 0.35 1.87 -3.64
N THR A 421 1.37 2.05 -2.81
CA THR A 421 1.85 3.39 -2.40
C THR A 421 2.28 4.24 -3.60
N GLU A 422 2.94 3.66 -4.57
CA GLU A 422 3.41 4.37 -5.76
C GLU A 422 2.22 4.86 -6.63
N GLN A 423 1.19 4.02 -6.78
CA GLN A 423 -0.04 4.37 -7.49
C GLN A 423 -0.83 5.46 -6.73
N ALA A 424 -0.88 5.37 -5.40
CA ALA A 424 -1.51 6.40 -4.57
C ALA A 424 -0.80 7.75 -4.70
N LEU A 425 0.54 7.76 -4.67
CA LEU A 425 1.34 8.97 -4.89
C LEU A 425 1.12 9.58 -6.27
N LEU A 426 1.01 8.74 -7.30
CA LEU A 426 0.70 9.18 -8.65
C LEU A 426 -0.65 9.91 -8.70
N ILE A 427 -1.69 9.29 -8.15
CA ILE A 427 -3.04 9.87 -8.10
C ILE A 427 -3.04 11.19 -7.34
N GLN A 428 -2.38 11.22 -6.17
CA GLN A 428 -2.26 12.40 -5.34
C GLN A 428 -1.57 13.54 -6.10
N ARG A 429 -0.41 13.29 -6.70
CA ARG A 429 0.37 14.29 -7.43
C ARG A 429 -0.36 14.84 -8.65
N VAL A 430 -1.09 13.99 -9.35
CA VAL A 430 -1.80 14.42 -10.56
C VAL A 430 -3.12 15.11 -10.23
N TYR A 431 -3.94 14.61 -9.31
CA TYR A 431 -5.32 15.06 -9.15
C TYR A 431 -5.65 15.74 -7.82
N LEU A 432 -4.89 15.48 -6.74
CA LEU A 432 -5.25 15.95 -5.39
C LEU A 432 -4.28 17.02 -4.85
N GLN A 433 -3.11 17.19 -5.45
CA GLN A 433 -2.18 18.21 -5.03
C GLN A 433 -2.62 19.57 -5.58
N ASP A 434 -3.03 20.48 -4.71
CA ASP A 434 -3.21 21.88 -5.06
C ASP A 434 -1.84 22.50 -5.28
N PHE A 435 -1.53 22.73 -6.54
CA PHE A 435 -0.39 23.55 -6.87
C PHE A 435 -0.80 25.01 -6.65
N GLU A 436 -0.56 25.50 -5.43
CA GLU A 436 -0.56 26.94 -5.21
C GLU A 436 0.36 27.56 -6.26
N SER A 437 -0.20 28.52 -6.97
CA SER A 437 0.57 29.33 -7.90
C SER A 437 1.70 30.00 -7.13
N ASP A 438 2.91 29.47 -7.19
CA ASP A 438 4.15 30.19 -6.90
C ASP A 438 4.32 31.34 -7.91
N THR A 439 3.36 32.23 -7.93
CA THR A 439 3.52 33.52 -8.57
C THR A 439 3.84 34.54 -7.47
N ALA A 440 5.13 34.64 -7.19
CA ALA A 440 5.70 35.75 -6.44
C ALA A 440 5.46 37.11 -7.12
N ASP A 441 4.72 37.18 -8.21
CA ASP A 441 4.38 38.44 -8.90
C ASP A 441 2.87 38.71 -8.88
N LYS A 442 2.45 39.36 -7.77
CA LYS A 442 1.10 39.91 -7.66
C LYS A 442 0.82 41.05 -8.69
N ALA A 443 1.81 41.47 -9.46
CA ALA A 443 1.70 42.57 -10.42
C ALA A 443 1.22 42.16 -11.82
N GLU A 444 1.31 40.91 -12.23
CA GLU A 444 0.84 40.46 -13.54
C GLU A 444 -0.59 39.85 -13.56
N LYS A 445 -1.25 39.78 -12.40
CA LYS A 445 -2.62 39.24 -12.29
C LYS A 445 -3.71 40.03 -13.05
N SER A 446 -3.40 41.20 -13.59
CA SER A 446 -4.39 42.04 -14.27
C SER A 446 -4.49 41.84 -15.80
N LYS A 447 -3.57 41.10 -16.41
CA LYS A 447 -3.55 40.90 -17.88
C LYS A 447 -3.57 39.45 -18.35
N ALA A 448 -3.44 38.47 -17.45
CA ALA A 448 -3.64 37.09 -17.83
C ALA A 448 -5.13 36.84 -18.09
N LYS A 449 -5.48 36.63 -19.37
CA LYS A 449 -6.78 36.05 -19.75
C LYS A 449 -7.03 34.90 -18.77
N LYS A 450 -8.19 34.93 -18.07
CA LYS A 450 -8.70 33.79 -17.28
C LYS A 450 -8.75 32.55 -18.18
N TYR A 451 -7.65 31.84 -18.29
CA TYR A 451 -7.72 30.45 -18.74
C TYR A 451 -8.44 29.72 -17.62
N HIS A 452 -9.71 29.38 -17.85
CA HIS A 452 -10.44 28.45 -17.00
C HIS A 452 -9.60 27.17 -16.95
N THR A 453 -8.99 26.91 -15.80
CA THR A 453 -8.43 25.60 -15.53
C THR A 453 -9.59 24.63 -15.72
N PRO A 454 -9.50 23.62 -16.60
CA PRO A 454 -10.59 22.67 -16.75
C PRO A 454 -10.89 22.09 -15.38
N SER A 455 -12.17 22.11 -14.98
CA SER A 455 -12.61 21.51 -13.73
C SER A 455 -12.21 20.04 -13.75
N GLN A 456 -11.31 19.67 -12.89
CA GLN A 456 -10.88 18.28 -12.73
C GLN A 456 -11.90 17.52 -11.87
N PHE A 457 -12.09 16.25 -12.19
CA PHE A 457 -12.94 15.37 -11.42
C PHE A 457 -12.22 14.04 -11.16
N LEU A 458 -12.14 13.67 -9.90
CA LEU A 458 -11.61 12.38 -9.46
C LEU A 458 -12.67 11.65 -8.67
N LEU A 459 -12.97 10.42 -9.06
CA LEU A 459 -13.82 9.50 -8.31
C LEU A 459 -13.02 8.25 -7.97
N LEU A 460 -12.90 7.97 -6.67
CA LEU A 460 -12.38 6.71 -6.15
C LEU A 460 -13.55 5.86 -5.67
N VAL A 461 -13.63 4.63 -6.16
CA VAL A 461 -14.59 3.63 -5.72
C VAL A 461 -13.82 2.48 -5.10
N GLY A 462 -14.22 2.05 -3.92
CA GLY A 462 -13.55 0.96 -3.22
C GLY A 462 -14.18 0.66 -1.86
N ASP A 463 -13.93 -0.53 -1.38
CA ASP A 463 -14.35 -0.98 -0.05
C ASP A 463 -13.11 -1.44 0.73
N PRO A 464 -12.69 -0.71 1.77
CA PRO A 464 -11.51 -1.07 2.56
C PRO A 464 -11.60 -2.43 3.22
N LYS A 465 -12.82 -2.98 3.40
CA LYS A 465 -13.03 -4.33 3.95
C LYS A 465 -12.67 -5.43 2.93
N GLN A 466 -12.60 -5.09 1.65
CA GLN A 466 -12.22 -6.00 0.57
C GLN A 466 -10.74 -5.94 0.22
N ALA A 467 -9.92 -5.21 0.99
CA ALA A 467 -8.48 -5.12 0.78
C ALA A 467 -7.78 -6.44 1.13
N ILE A 468 -7.60 -7.32 0.15
CA ILE A 468 -6.98 -8.65 0.31
C ILE A 468 -5.66 -8.79 -0.45
N TYR A 469 -5.21 -7.77 -1.19
CA TYR A 469 -4.02 -7.83 -2.04
C TYR A 469 -2.76 -7.23 -1.39
N GLY A 470 -2.65 -7.24 -0.04
CA GLY A 470 -1.46 -6.78 0.66
C GLY A 470 -0.17 -7.47 0.20
N PHE A 471 -0.23 -8.77 -0.13
CA PHE A 471 0.91 -9.53 -0.65
C PHE A 471 1.38 -9.08 -2.05
N ARG A 472 0.58 -8.26 -2.77
CA ARG A 472 0.94 -7.62 -4.04
C ARG A 472 1.32 -6.16 -3.89
N GLY A 473 1.51 -5.68 -2.66
CA GLY A 473 1.83 -4.29 -2.37
C GLY A 473 0.62 -3.37 -2.24
N GLY A 474 -0.60 -3.89 -2.34
CA GLY A 474 -1.82 -3.15 -1.98
C GLY A 474 -1.79 -2.79 -0.49
N ASP A 475 -2.10 -1.54 -0.17
CA ASP A 475 -2.14 -1.08 1.22
C ASP A 475 -3.38 -0.22 1.45
N VAL A 476 -4.28 -0.73 2.29
CA VAL A 476 -5.51 -0.03 2.67
C VAL A 476 -5.25 1.34 3.32
N GLN A 477 -4.07 1.56 3.88
CA GLN A 477 -3.64 2.85 4.39
C GLN A 477 -3.60 3.91 3.28
N ASN A 478 -3.22 3.52 2.06
CA ASN A 478 -3.23 4.41 0.91
C ASN A 478 -4.64 4.93 0.60
N TYR A 479 -5.63 4.02 0.61
CA TYR A 479 -7.04 4.40 0.46
C TYR A 479 -7.47 5.40 1.55
N THR A 480 -7.13 5.10 2.80
CA THR A 480 -7.46 5.96 3.94
C THR A 480 -6.78 7.33 3.85
N THR A 481 -5.54 7.37 3.39
CA THR A 481 -4.78 8.60 3.20
C THR A 481 -5.37 9.45 2.07
N LEU A 482 -5.64 8.84 0.92
CA LEU A 482 -6.29 9.53 -0.19
C LEU A 482 -7.68 10.06 0.21
N LYS A 483 -8.47 9.27 0.92
CA LYS A 483 -9.79 9.68 1.42
C LYS A 483 -9.74 10.98 2.24
N LYS A 484 -8.70 11.18 3.06
CA LYS A 484 -8.51 12.40 3.88
C LYS A 484 -8.24 13.65 3.06
N LEU A 485 -7.76 13.49 1.82
CA LEU A 485 -7.44 14.61 0.92
C LEU A 485 -8.67 15.13 0.17
N PHE A 486 -9.80 14.41 0.20
CA PHE A 486 -11.02 14.87 -0.42
C PHE A 486 -11.74 15.87 0.50
N PRO A 487 -12.24 17.01 -0.06
CA PRO A 487 -12.95 18.01 0.72
C PRO A 487 -14.33 17.53 1.18
N GLU A 488 -14.92 16.57 0.46
CA GLU A 488 -16.25 16.07 0.73
C GLU A 488 -16.21 14.75 1.54
N GLN A 489 -17.25 14.53 2.35
CA GLN A 489 -17.41 13.26 3.05
C GLN A 489 -17.68 12.12 2.05
N PRO A 490 -17.10 10.94 2.27
CA PRO A 490 -17.32 9.81 1.40
C PRO A 490 -18.79 9.38 1.41
N LYS A 491 -19.29 9.02 0.25
CA LYS A 491 -20.64 8.48 0.09
C LYS A 491 -20.59 6.95 0.11
N SER A 492 -21.49 6.33 0.82
CA SER A 492 -21.60 4.87 0.90
C SER A 492 -22.82 4.40 0.11
N LEU A 493 -22.67 3.26 -0.56
CA LEU A 493 -23.79 2.51 -1.13
C LEU A 493 -24.28 1.55 -0.05
N ASN A 494 -25.45 1.82 0.51
CA ASN A 494 -25.98 1.04 1.63
C ASN A 494 -26.92 -0.10 1.18
N GLN A 495 -27.28 -0.15 -0.10
CA GLN A 495 -28.22 -1.12 -0.64
C GLN A 495 -27.51 -2.09 -1.58
N ASN A 496 -27.67 -3.39 -1.36
CA ASN A 496 -27.13 -4.43 -2.20
C ASN A 496 -28.15 -4.83 -3.27
N HIS A 497 -27.82 -4.58 -4.53
CA HIS A 497 -28.64 -4.95 -5.69
C HIS A 497 -28.06 -6.14 -6.47
N ARG A 498 -26.94 -6.73 -6.01
CA ARG A 498 -26.24 -7.83 -6.70
C ARG A 498 -26.75 -9.19 -6.26
N SER A 499 -26.97 -9.37 -4.97
CA SER A 499 -27.27 -10.66 -4.34
C SER A 499 -28.74 -10.78 -3.98
N SER A 500 -29.27 -12.02 -3.93
CA SER A 500 -30.64 -12.26 -3.45
C SER A 500 -30.76 -12.02 -1.93
N ALA A 501 -31.94 -11.69 -1.49
CA ALA A 501 -32.30 -11.50 -0.08
C ALA A 501 -31.84 -12.69 0.77
N ALA A 502 -32.21 -13.90 0.38
CA ALA A 502 -31.89 -15.13 1.12
C ALA A 502 -30.37 -15.36 1.28
N LEU A 503 -29.55 -14.97 0.28
CA LEU A 503 -28.10 -15.09 0.39
C LEU A 503 -27.55 -14.08 1.39
N ILE A 504 -28.04 -12.85 1.36
CA ILE A 504 -27.59 -11.80 2.29
C ILE A 504 -27.97 -12.16 3.72
N ASP A 505 -29.20 -12.62 3.95
CA ASP A 505 -29.66 -13.06 5.27
C ASP A 505 -28.80 -14.23 5.79
N SER A 506 -28.49 -15.20 4.93
CA SER A 506 -27.62 -16.32 5.29
C SER A 506 -26.21 -15.86 5.65
N LEU A 507 -25.63 -14.90 4.91
CA LEU A 507 -24.31 -14.35 5.20
C LEU A 507 -24.33 -13.53 6.49
N ASN A 508 -25.34 -12.69 6.70
CA ASN A 508 -25.47 -11.91 7.92
C ASN A 508 -25.59 -12.82 9.15
N HIS A 509 -26.40 -13.89 9.05
CA HIS A 509 -26.51 -14.90 10.10
C HIS A 509 -25.16 -15.63 10.35
N TRP A 510 -24.48 -16.06 9.27
CA TRP A 510 -23.18 -16.72 9.37
C TRP A 510 -22.12 -15.88 10.07
N TYR A 511 -22.09 -14.58 9.78
CA TYR A 511 -21.13 -13.65 10.39
C TYR A 511 -21.62 -13.01 11.70
N GLY A 512 -22.76 -13.46 12.25
CA GLY A 512 -23.32 -12.97 13.50
C GLY A 512 -23.81 -11.51 13.43
N VAL A 513 -24.09 -11.03 12.22
CA VAL A 513 -24.64 -9.69 12.01
C VAL A 513 -26.16 -9.79 12.05
N GLY A 514 -26.82 -9.18 13.00
CA GLY A 514 -28.29 -9.13 13.10
C GLY A 514 -28.93 -9.95 14.23
N GLU A 515 -28.19 -10.80 14.95
CA GLU A 515 -28.73 -11.54 16.12
C GLU A 515 -28.48 -10.85 17.48
N GLN A 516 -27.82 -9.71 17.48
CA GLN A 516 -27.76 -8.91 18.70
C GLN A 516 -29.02 -8.05 18.75
N ASP A 517 -29.91 -8.36 19.69
CA ASP A 517 -30.87 -7.42 20.22
C ASP A 517 -30.09 -6.20 20.73
N ILE A 518 -29.84 -5.26 19.83
CA ILE A 518 -29.25 -3.98 20.19
C ILE A 518 -30.36 -3.24 20.91
N ASP A 519 -30.28 -3.19 22.24
CA ASP A 519 -31.11 -2.27 23.02
C ASP A 519 -30.97 -0.88 22.36
N PRO A 520 -32.03 -0.29 21.86
CA PRO A 520 -31.98 1.03 21.22
C PRO A 520 -31.37 2.11 22.11
N ASN A 521 -31.22 1.87 23.42
CA ASN A 521 -30.59 2.77 24.37
C ASN A 521 -29.05 2.55 24.49
N GLU A 522 -28.50 1.45 23.97
CA GLU A 522 -27.07 1.14 23.96
C GLU A 522 -26.39 1.38 22.58
N ALA A 523 -27.11 1.90 21.61
CA ALA A 523 -26.62 2.15 20.26
C ALA A 523 -25.38 3.08 20.17
N ASN A 524 -24.95 3.68 21.28
CA ASN A 524 -23.77 4.53 21.38
C ASN A 524 -22.57 3.86 22.06
N GLN A 525 -22.68 2.61 22.51
CA GLN A 525 -21.53 1.89 23.05
C GLN A 525 -20.94 0.99 21.97
N LEU A 526 -19.71 1.31 21.57
CA LEU A 526 -18.93 0.46 20.67
C LEU A 526 -18.77 -0.93 21.30
N PRO A 527 -19.15 -2.02 20.60
CA PRO A 527 -18.98 -3.36 21.13
C PRO A 527 -17.50 -3.64 21.43
N ASN A 528 -17.29 -4.38 22.52
CA ASN A 528 -15.98 -4.74 23.02
C ASN A 528 -15.14 -5.39 21.89
N VAL A 529 -13.91 -4.92 21.67
CA VAL A 529 -13.02 -5.30 20.57
C VAL A 529 -12.84 -6.82 20.42
N ASN A 530 -13.05 -7.58 21.50
CA ASN A 530 -12.93 -9.05 21.52
C ASN A 530 -14.19 -9.79 21.05
N GLN A 531 -15.28 -9.09 20.71
CA GLN A 531 -16.55 -9.68 20.26
C GLN A 531 -17.01 -9.15 18.90
N GLN A 532 -16.17 -8.35 18.22
CA GLN A 532 -16.52 -7.85 16.90
C GLN A 532 -16.45 -8.97 15.87
N PRO A 533 -17.54 -9.23 15.11
CA PRO A 533 -17.44 -10.07 13.94
C PRO A 533 -16.39 -9.48 12.97
N TYR A 534 -15.74 -10.34 12.24
CA TYR A 534 -14.63 -10.02 11.32
C TYR A 534 -14.96 -8.92 10.30
N PHE A 535 -16.21 -8.67 10.07
CA PHE A 535 -16.76 -7.56 9.29
C PHE A 535 -17.34 -6.53 10.24
N MET A 536 -16.65 -5.41 10.39
CA MET A 536 -17.11 -4.29 11.21
C MET A 536 -18.55 -3.90 10.83
N GLY A 537 -19.49 -4.37 11.62
CA GLY A 537 -20.89 -4.22 11.64
C GLY A 537 -21.51 -3.05 10.88
N ARG A 538 -21.88 -3.28 9.64
CA ARG A 538 -23.09 -2.69 9.08
C ARG A 538 -23.80 -3.82 8.36
N GLU A 539 -25.03 -4.06 8.75
CA GLU A 539 -25.94 -4.90 7.99
C GLU A 539 -25.91 -4.50 6.52
N ILE A 540 -25.90 -5.50 5.67
CA ILE A 540 -26.09 -5.28 4.24
C ILE A 540 -27.60 -5.15 4.05
N TYR A 541 -28.07 -3.97 3.70
CA TYR A 541 -29.49 -3.71 3.41
C TYR A 541 -29.81 -3.93 1.94
N TYR A 542 -31.07 -4.34 1.67
CA TYR A 542 -31.62 -4.48 0.32
C TYR A 542 -31.93 -3.14 -0.32
#